data_a69d3ab703b874d21077c4dbb240c52f
#
_entry.id   a69d3ab703b874d21077c4dbb240c52f
#
_cell.length_a   1.000
_cell.length_b   1.000
_cell.length_c   1.000
_cell.angle_alpha   90.00
_cell.angle_beta   90.00
_cell.angle_gamma   90.00
#
_symmetry.space_group_name_H-M   'P 1'
#
loop_
_entity.id
_entity.type
_entity.pdbx_description
1 polymer ?
#
loop_
_entity_poly.entity_id
_entity_poly.type
_entity_poly.pdbx_seq_one_letter_code
_entity_poly.pdbx_strand_id
1 'polypeptide(L)'
;MSTRTLKLGAILLGSGGPGQHNAWLHPDVDPKSSVDVRWYIARAKEAEAAKFDLVFIVDSQFITPDSPNHYLSRLEPLTLLSAIAVHTSNIGLVGTLTTSYNEPFNLARRLYSLDHISGGRAGWNVVTSGDAGTAGNYSRDEHFDYPTRYGRALESVEVARGLWDSYEDGAFPRDTETGVFFDPSRQHTLDHKGEYFSVVGPLNLERSPQGQPVIFQAGDSDEGRDLGASIGDAIFTHAQTLEQAQAFRTNLRDRAARKGRNPEEVLIVPGIFPIIADTDEEARAKEQAIHGAKSFERALAELGRPFGWHDFSQYDLDAPFPDVASLGERSFRTQADAITRNARANNLTLRQVVEHQLSAHRSPFVGSPLTVANEIQRWFEGGGFDGISISVNAPSEFARFTEQVLPILRERGVVRSDYESSTLRGNLGLPIPENRHTVAREHAAEPTTAEPALAS
;
A
#
# COMPACT_ATOMS: atom_id res chain seq x y z
N MET A 1 -0.56 -19.80 -22.52
CA MET A 1 0.03 -19.52 -21.21
C MET A 1 -0.04 -18.02 -21.02
N SER A 2 -0.83 -17.51 -20.09
CA SER A 2 -0.79 -16.07 -19.74
C SER A 2 0.61 -15.78 -19.19
N THR A 3 1.39 -15.00 -19.91
CA THR A 3 2.70 -14.57 -19.44
C THR A 3 2.47 -13.56 -18.31
N ARG A 4 2.85 -13.94 -17.08
CA ARG A 4 2.81 -13.05 -15.92
C ARG A 4 3.60 -11.78 -16.23
N THR A 5 3.00 -10.60 -16.08
CA THR A 5 3.66 -9.31 -16.25
C THR A 5 3.89 -8.63 -14.90
N LEU A 6 5.05 -7.96 -14.79
CA LEU A 6 5.42 -7.14 -13.63
C LEU A 6 4.46 -5.96 -13.49
N LYS A 7 3.87 -5.75 -12.30
CA LYS A 7 2.99 -4.61 -12.00
C LYS A 7 3.80 -3.40 -11.55
N LEU A 8 3.36 -2.21 -11.94
CA LEU A 8 4.08 -0.96 -11.69
C LEU A 8 3.23 0.01 -10.86
N GLY A 9 3.72 0.40 -9.70
CA GLY A 9 3.14 1.43 -8.85
C GLY A 9 4.00 2.70 -8.82
N ALA A 10 3.36 3.86 -8.84
CA ALA A 10 3.99 5.17 -8.71
C ALA A 10 3.60 5.81 -7.39
N ILE A 11 4.56 5.97 -6.45
CA ILE A 11 4.33 6.62 -5.16
C ILE A 11 4.50 8.11 -5.31
N LEU A 12 3.44 8.88 -5.09
CA LEU A 12 3.43 10.33 -5.21
C LEU A 12 3.55 10.98 -3.83
N LEU A 13 4.65 11.67 -3.57
CA LEU A 13 4.96 12.26 -2.26
C LEU A 13 5.26 13.78 -2.29
N GLY A 14 5.34 14.39 -3.47
CA GLY A 14 5.65 15.81 -3.63
C GLY A 14 7.08 16.14 -3.18
N SER A 15 7.26 16.68 -1.99
CA SER A 15 8.53 17.22 -1.49
C SER A 15 9.57 16.17 -1.06
N GLY A 16 9.33 14.89 -1.28
CA GLY A 16 10.24 13.80 -0.94
C GLY A 16 9.56 12.62 -0.27
N GLY A 17 10.33 11.58 0.09
CA GLY A 17 9.82 10.36 0.68
C GLY A 17 10.87 9.64 1.52
N PRO A 18 10.55 8.44 2.02
CA PRO A 18 11.50 7.61 2.72
C PRO A 18 12.79 7.42 1.89
N GLY A 19 13.94 7.63 2.51
CA GLY A 19 15.24 7.58 1.81
C GLY A 19 15.59 8.80 0.95
N GLN A 20 14.67 9.75 0.77
CA GLN A 20 14.85 10.96 -0.04
C GLN A 20 14.46 12.24 0.74
N HIS A 21 15.00 12.41 1.94
CA HIS A 21 14.60 13.49 2.87
C HIS A 21 14.78 14.90 2.31
N ASN A 22 15.75 15.08 1.43
CA ASN A 22 16.09 16.36 0.83
C ASN A 22 15.66 16.46 -0.65
N ALA A 23 14.73 15.62 -1.11
CA ALA A 23 14.29 15.66 -2.51
C ALA A 23 13.72 17.04 -2.92
N TRP A 24 13.15 17.79 -1.99
CA TRP A 24 12.67 19.16 -2.20
C TRP A 24 13.78 20.16 -2.58
N LEU A 25 15.07 19.82 -2.33
CA LEU A 25 16.25 20.60 -2.77
C LEU A 25 16.70 20.23 -4.19
N HIS A 26 16.13 19.19 -4.78
CA HIS A 26 16.48 18.79 -6.14
C HIS A 26 16.05 19.89 -7.14
N PRO A 27 16.88 20.27 -8.13
CA PRO A 27 16.63 21.42 -9.01
C PRO A 27 15.30 21.38 -9.76
N ASP A 28 14.78 20.19 -10.07
CA ASP A 28 13.53 20.00 -10.82
C ASP A 28 12.31 19.68 -9.92
N VAL A 29 12.47 19.76 -8.60
CA VAL A 29 11.37 19.61 -7.65
C VAL A 29 10.87 20.98 -7.20
N ASP A 30 9.60 21.28 -7.45
CA ASP A 30 8.97 22.46 -6.87
C ASP A 30 8.84 22.25 -5.35
N PRO A 31 9.42 23.10 -4.49
CA PRO A 31 9.29 22.98 -3.03
C PRO A 31 7.85 22.98 -2.51
N LYS A 32 6.88 23.47 -3.29
CA LYS A 32 5.46 23.48 -2.96
C LYS A 32 4.70 22.27 -3.51
N SER A 33 5.35 21.33 -4.20
CA SER A 33 4.74 20.18 -4.85
C SER A 33 3.84 19.34 -3.93
N SER A 34 4.15 19.26 -2.64
CA SER A 34 3.34 18.47 -1.68
C SER A 34 1.90 18.97 -1.48
N VAL A 35 1.60 20.22 -1.84
CA VAL A 35 0.25 20.83 -1.75
C VAL A 35 -0.25 21.39 -3.08
N ASP A 36 0.48 21.20 -4.18
CA ASP A 36 0.03 21.59 -5.53
C ASP A 36 -0.63 20.41 -6.24
N VAL A 37 -1.95 20.40 -6.29
CA VAL A 37 -2.73 19.37 -7.00
C VAL A 37 -2.34 19.21 -8.47
N ARG A 38 -1.87 20.28 -9.15
CA ARG A 38 -1.43 20.22 -10.57
C ARG A 38 -0.17 19.38 -10.70
N TRP A 39 0.73 19.42 -9.72
CA TRP A 39 1.90 18.57 -9.68
C TRP A 39 1.50 17.08 -9.63
N TYR A 40 0.57 16.71 -8.73
CA TYR A 40 0.08 15.33 -8.63
C TYR A 40 -0.63 14.85 -9.89
N ILE A 41 -1.46 15.70 -10.51
CA ILE A 41 -2.13 15.39 -11.78
C ILE A 41 -1.11 15.16 -12.89
N ALA A 42 -0.08 16.02 -13.00
CA ALA A 42 0.97 15.87 -13.99
C ALA A 42 1.73 14.55 -13.82
N ARG A 43 2.15 14.22 -12.58
CA ARG A 43 2.86 12.95 -12.27
C ARG A 43 1.98 11.73 -12.55
N ALA A 44 0.69 11.77 -12.18
CA ALA A 44 -0.24 10.69 -12.46
C ALA A 44 -0.41 10.46 -13.98
N LYS A 45 -0.52 11.53 -14.78
CA LYS A 45 -0.59 11.43 -16.24
C LYS A 45 0.69 10.86 -16.86
N GLU A 46 1.85 11.24 -16.36
CA GLU A 46 3.13 10.67 -16.81
C GLU A 46 3.23 9.18 -16.48
N ALA A 47 2.84 8.79 -15.27
CA ALA A 47 2.78 7.38 -14.88
C ALA A 47 1.78 6.60 -15.75
N GLU A 48 0.61 7.18 -16.05
CA GLU A 48 -0.38 6.58 -16.94
C GLU A 48 0.14 6.44 -18.38
N ALA A 49 0.80 7.45 -18.90
CA ALA A 49 1.43 7.41 -20.24
C ALA A 49 2.51 6.32 -20.30
N ALA A 50 3.27 6.15 -19.22
CA ALA A 50 4.27 5.09 -19.06
C ALA A 50 3.66 3.71 -18.71
N LYS A 51 2.33 3.55 -18.68
CA LYS A 51 1.58 2.32 -18.44
C LYS A 51 1.79 1.71 -17.05
N PHE A 52 1.95 2.56 -16.05
CA PHE A 52 1.90 2.12 -14.65
C PHE A 52 0.49 1.64 -14.30
N ASP A 53 0.42 0.62 -13.44
CA ASP A 53 -0.84 0.05 -12.99
C ASP A 53 -1.58 0.97 -12.02
N LEU A 54 -0.84 1.70 -11.17
CA LEU A 54 -1.44 2.53 -10.13
C LEU A 54 -0.55 3.72 -9.71
N VAL A 55 -1.19 4.75 -9.18
CA VAL A 55 -0.58 5.74 -8.28
C VAL A 55 -0.93 5.39 -6.84
N PHE A 56 0.00 5.67 -5.93
CA PHE A 56 -0.12 5.33 -4.51
C PHE A 56 0.13 6.58 -3.66
N ILE A 57 -0.85 6.95 -2.82
CA ILE A 57 -0.76 8.08 -1.89
C ILE A 57 -0.62 7.53 -0.47
N VAL A 58 0.56 7.75 0.12
CA VAL A 58 0.81 7.44 1.54
C VAL A 58 0.22 8.51 2.44
N ASP A 59 -0.12 8.14 3.68
CA ASP A 59 -0.62 9.07 4.68
C ASP A 59 -0.09 8.78 6.08
N SER A 60 -0.06 9.82 6.90
CA SER A 60 0.14 9.78 8.35
C SER A 60 -0.62 10.95 8.97
N GLN A 61 -1.31 10.69 10.06
CA GLN A 61 -2.22 11.65 10.70
C GLN A 61 -1.63 12.23 12.01
N PHE A 62 -0.34 12.01 12.23
CA PHE A 62 0.40 12.56 13.36
C PHE A 62 1.76 13.08 12.91
N ILE A 63 2.08 14.27 13.37
CA ILE A 63 3.36 14.94 13.09
C ILE A 63 3.91 15.57 14.37
N THR A 64 5.23 15.71 14.41
CA THR A 64 5.98 16.48 15.39
C THR A 64 6.93 17.45 14.66
N PRO A 65 7.58 18.42 15.32
CA PRO A 65 8.62 19.24 14.70
C PRO A 65 9.77 18.41 14.09
N ASP A 66 10.01 17.20 14.61
CA ASP A 66 11.07 16.27 14.16
C ASP A 66 10.63 15.36 13.03
N SER A 67 9.37 15.44 12.60
CA SER A 67 8.85 14.61 11.52
C SER A 67 9.58 14.90 10.21
N PRO A 68 9.87 13.87 9.39
CA PRO A 68 10.41 14.04 8.05
C PRO A 68 9.55 14.96 7.18
N ASN A 69 10.18 15.75 6.31
CA ASN A 69 9.50 16.77 5.49
C ASN A 69 8.30 16.23 4.71
N HIS A 70 8.36 14.98 4.25
CA HIS A 70 7.27 14.36 3.51
C HIS A 70 6.04 14.00 4.38
N TYR A 71 6.12 14.13 5.71
CA TYR A 71 4.96 14.03 6.61
C TYR A 71 4.33 15.38 6.91
N LEU A 72 5.13 16.44 6.79
CA LEU A 72 4.68 17.81 7.04
C LEU A 72 3.88 18.30 5.82
N SER A 73 2.91 19.03 5.82
CA SER A 73 2.24 19.69 4.69
C SER A 73 1.94 18.77 3.50
N ARG A 74 0.87 17.99 3.57
CA ARG A 74 0.38 17.12 2.48
C ARG A 74 -1.15 17.18 2.35
N LEU A 75 -1.64 16.82 1.17
CA LEU A 75 -3.07 16.69 0.90
C LEU A 75 -3.60 15.33 1.38
N GLU A 76 -4.87 15.29 1.80
CA GLU A 76 -5.57 14.06 2.20
C GLU A 76 -5.78 13.14 0.99
N PRO A 77 -5.56 11.81 1.14
CA PRO A 77 -5.53 10.90 0.00
C PRO A 77 -6.79 10.85 -0.86
N LEU A 78 -7.98 10.72 -0.27
CA LEU A 78 -9.21 10.55 -1.07
C LEU A 78 -9.62 11.81 -1.82
N THR A 79 -9.46 12.97 -1.21
CA THR A 79 -9.73 14.25 -1.88
C THR A 79 -8.75 14.48 -3.02
N LEU A 80 -7.48 14.15 -2.83
CA LEU A 80 -6.45 14.24 -3.85
C LEU A 80 -6.72 13.24 -5.01
N LEU A 81 -6.98 11.98 -4.68
CA LEU A 81 -7.26 10.95 -5.68
C LEU A 81 -8.54 11.22 -6.47
N SER A 82 -9.56 11.84 -5.84
CA SER A 82 -10.76 12.27 -6.57
C SER A 82 -10.45 13.35 -7.61
N ALA A 83 -9.52 14.26 -7.31
CA ALA A 83 -9.05 15.25 -8.28
C ALA A 83 -8.23 14.59 -9.40
N ILE A 84 -7.38 13.61 -9.10
CA ILE A 84 -6.60 12.87 -10.10
C ILE A 84 -7.51 12.01 -10.99
N ALA A 85 -8.56 11.40 -10.42
CA ALA A 85 -9.48 10.50 -11.10
C ALA A 85 -10.07 11.09 -12.38
N VAL A 86 -10.50 12.36 -12.34
CA VAL A 86 -11.14 13.05 -13.48
C VAL A 86 -10.14 13.53 -14.54
N HIS A 87 -8.84 13.36 -14.31
CA HIS A 87 -7.76 13.72 -15.23
C HIS A 87 -7.01 12.52 -15.81
N THR A 88 -7.38 11.29 -15.41
CA THR A 88 -6.78 10.02 -15.82
C THR A 88 -7.86 9.05 -16.25
N SER A 89 -7.52 8.01 -17.03
CA SER A 89 -8.51 7.10 -17.62
C SER A 89 -8.29 5.63 -17.26
N ASN A 90 -7.04 5.20 -16.99
CA ASN A 90 -6.68 3.79 -16.81
C ASN A 90 -5.93 3.50 -15.51
N ILE A 91 -5.10 4.44 -15.05
CA ILE A 91 -4.24 4.24 -13.88
C ILE A 91 -5.07 4.09 -12.61
N GLY A 92 -4.74 3.08 -11.79
CA GLY A 92 -5.36 2.85 -10.48
C GLY A 92 -5.02 3.94 -9.46
N LEU A 93 -5.91 4.12 -8.49
CA LEU A 93 -5.90 5.21 -7.52
C LEU A 93 -5.91 4.64 -6.10
N VAL A 94 -4.74 4.41 -5.53
CA VAL A 94 -4.61 3.77 -4.22
C VAL A 94 -4.33 4.80 -3.14
N GLY A 95 -5.24 4.89 -2.17
CA GLY A 95 -5.15 5.80 -1.03
C GLY A 95 -4.94 5.09 0.30
N THR A 96 -4.08 5.65 1.15
CA THR A 96 -3.87 5.17 2.51
C THR A 96 -4.92 5.73 3.45
N LEU A 97 -5.69 4.84 4.10
CA LEU A 97 -6.69 5.22 5.10
C LEU A 97 -6.63 4.27 6.29
N THR A 98 -6.58 4.87 7.48
CA THR A 98 -6.52 4.10 8.72
C THR A 98 -7.88 3.57 9.14
N THR A 99 -7.89 2.34 9.67
CA THR A 99 -9.05 1.70 10.29
C THR A 99 -9.20 2.05 11.77
N SER A 100 -8.12 2.53 12.40
CA SER A 100 -8.13 2.84 13.84
C SER A 100 -9.06 3.99 14.20
N TYR A 101 -9.16 5.01 13.32
CA TYR A 101 -9.86 6.26 13.62
C TYR A 101 -10.88 6.66 12.54
N ASN A 102 -11.36 5.69 11.77
CA ASN A 102 -12.46 5.89 10.82
C ASN A 102 -13.56 4.88 11.09
N GLU A 103 -14.81 5.34 10.95
CA GLU A 103 -15.96 4.45 10.93
C GLU A 103 -16.03 3.69 9.60
N PRO A 104 -16.22 2.36 9.62
CA PRO A 104 -16.17 1.53 8.41
C PRO A 104 -17.25 1.91 7.38
N PHE A 105 -18.43 2.39 7.80
CA PHE A 105 -19.45 2.89 6.87
C PHE A 105 -18.94 4.11 6.07
N ASN A 106 -18.26 5.06 6.74
CA ASN A 106 -17.68 6.21 6.05
C ASN A 106 -16.51 5.84 5.13
N LEU A 107 -15.67 4.88 5.54
CA LEU A 107 -14.60 4.34 4.69
C LEU A 107 -15.19 3.70 3.44
N ALA A 108 -16.14 2.78 3.60
CA ALA A 108 -16.80 2.09 2.50
C ALA A 108 -17.43 3.07 1.52
N ARG A 109 -18.19 4.06 2.03
CA ARG A 109 -18.89 5.05 1.21
C ARG A 109 -17.94 5.92 0.41
N ARG A 110 -16.89 6.46 1.04
CA ARG A 110 -15.93 7.35 0.38
C ARG A 110 -15.09 6.62 -0.68
N LEU A 111 -14.60 5.43 -0.34
CA LEU A 111 -13.85 4.59 -1.28
C LEU A 111 -14.69 4.17 -2.48
N TYR A 112 -15.95 3.80 -2.24
CA TYR A 112 -16.86 3.41 -3.32
C TYR A 112 -17.27 4.59 -4.20
N SER A 113 -17.37 5.80 -3.62
CA SER A 113 -17.55 7.03 -4.40
C SER A 113 -16.35 7.28 -5.32
N LEU A 114 -15.12 7.14 -4.82
CA LEU A 114 -13.91 7.24 -5.64
C LEU A 114 -13.91 6.17 -6.74
N ASP A 115 -14.37 4.96 -6.43
CA ASP A 115 -14.43 3.86 -7.39
C ASP A 115 -15.39 4.17 -8.54
N HIS A 116 -16.57 4.70 -8.26
CA HIS A 116 -17.50 5.17 -9.28
C HIS A 116 -16.97 6.36 -10.08
N ILE A 117 -16.42 7.39 -9.42
CA ILE A 117 -15.82 8.56 -10.09
C ILE A 117 -14.73 8.14 -11.07
N SER A 118 -13.96 7.13 -10.72
CA SER A 118 -12.84 6.65 -11.51
C SER A 118 -13.20 5.54 -12.51
N GLY A 119 -14.42 5.02 -12.50
CA GLY A 119 -14.85 3.91 -13.36
C GLY A 119 -14.23 2.56 -12.96
N GLY A 120 -14.06 2.30 -11.66
CA GLY A 120 -13.54 1.02 -11.16
C GLY A 120 -12.02 0.99 -10.96
N ARG A 121 -11.42 2.12 -10.56
CA ARG A 121 -9.96 2.22 -10.40
C ARG A 121 -9.48 2.49 -8.97
N ALA A 122 -10.38 2.49 -7.98
CA ALA A 122 -10.02 2.76 -6.60
C ALA A 122 -9.32 1.57 -5.94
N GLY A 123 -8.35 1.88 -5.06
CA GLY A 123 -7.73 0.94 -4.15
C GLY A 123 -7.57 1.57 -2.75
N TRP A 124 -7.61 0.73 -1.75
CA TRP A 124 -7.48 1.10 -0.34
C TRP A 124 -6.26 0.47 0.29
N ASN A 125 -5.25 1.26 0.64
CA ASN A 125 -4.18 0.81 1.51
C ASN A 125 -4.65 0.87 2.97
N VAL A 126 -4.92 -0.31 3.52
CA VAL A 126 -5.41 -0.51 4.88
C VAL A 126 -4.25 -0.40 5.87
N VAL A 127 -4.31 0.59 6.76
CA VAL A 127 -3.32 0.78 7.82
C VAL A 127 -3.98 0.88 9.20
N THR A 128 -3.19 0.60 10.24
CA THR A 128 -3.64 0.58 11.63
C THR A 128 -3.10 1.76 12.45
N SER A 129 -2.51 2.78 11.82
CA SER A 129 -1.82 3.91 12.46
C SER A 129 -0.73 3.48 13.46
N GLY A 130 0.53 3.57 13.05
CA GLY A 130 1.66 3.19 13.91
C GLY A 130 2.05 4.26 14.95
N ASP A 131 1.77 5.54 14.66
CA ASP A 131 2.13 6.66 15.55
C ASP A 131 1.09 6.80 16.68
N ALA A 132 1.52 6.56 17.92
CA ALA A 132 0.63 6.58 19.10
C ALA A 132 -0.01 7.95 19.35
N GLY A 133 0.66 9.04 19.02
CA GLY A 133 0.14 10.41 19.14
C GLY A 133 -1.07 10.71 18.24
N THR A 134 -1.35 9.86 17.24
CA THR A 134 -2.55 9.96 16.41
C THR A 134 -3.83 9.97 17.24
N ALA A 135 -3.87 9.26 18.38
CA ALA A 135 -5.03 9.17 19.28
C ALA A 135 -5.57 10.54 19.71
N GLY A 136 -4.68 11.47 20.03
CA GLY A 136 -5.04 12.82 20.47
C GLY A 136 -5.81 13.63 19.41
N ASN A 137 -5.58 13.38 18.12
CA ASN A 137 -6.32 14.02 17.02
C ASN A 137 -7.75 13.47 16.86
N TYR A 138 -8.09 12.37 17.58
CA TYR A 138 -9.38 11.68 17.49
C TYR A 138 -10.06 11.57 18.86
N SER A 139 -9.86 12.55 19.74
CA SER A 139 -10.50 12.66 21.06
C SER A 139 -10.26 11.46 21.97
N ARG A 140 -9.05 10.90 21.92
CA ARG A 140 -8.63 9.77 22.76
C ARG A 140 -7.35 10.12 23.50
N ASP A 141 -7.29 9.78 24.78
CA ASP A 141 -6.11 9.98 25.63
C ASP A 141 -5.00 8.96 25.29
N GLU A 142 -5.41 7.75 24.83
CA GLU A 142 -4.50 6.67 24.53
C GLU A 142 -4.78 6.03 23.16
N HIS A 143 -3.70 5.60 22.50
CA HIS A 143 -3.81 4.80 21.29
C HIS A 143 -4.34 3.40 21.61
N PHE A 144 -5.04 2.80 20.65
CA PHE A 144 -5.41 1.39 20.75
C PHE A 144 -4.16 0.52 20.88
N ASP A 145 -4.24 -0.52 21.69
CA ASP A 145 -3.19 -1.52 21.76
C ASP A 145 -3.05 -2.30 20.44
N TYR A 146 -1.96 -3.03 20.35
CA TYR A 146 -1.60 -3.68 19.09
C TYR A 146 -2.65 -4.73 18.63
N PRO A 147 -3.13 -5.67 19.48
CA PRO A 147 -4.18 -6.61 19.10
C PRO A 147 -5.48 -5.93 18.67
N THR A 148 -5.95 -4.94 19.43
CA THR A 148 -7.17 -4.17 19.11
C THR A 148 -7.08 -3.50 17.76
N ARG A 149 -5.93 -2.90 17.40
CA ARG A 149 -5.75 -2.26 16.09
C ARG A 149 -5.93 -3.24 14.93
N TYR A 150 -5.37 -4.44 15.04
CA TYR A 150 -5.45 -5.44 13.99
C TYR A 150 -6.83 -6.11 13.91
N GLY A 151 -7.48 -6.38 15.06
CA GLY A 151 -8.86 -6.85 15.12
C GLY A 151 -9.83 -5.86 14.47
N ARG A 152 -9.73 -4.57 14.84
CA ARG A 152 -10.51 -3.50 14.22
C ARG A 152 -10.26 -3.38 12.70
N ALA A 153 -9.02 -3.58 12.25
CA ALA A 153 -8.69 -3.51 10.82
C ALA A 153 -9.35 -4.65 10.04
N LEU A 154 -9.30 -5.86 10.57
CA LEU A 154 -9.95 -7.01 9.95
C LEU A 154 -11.46 -6.78 9.84
N GLU A 155 -12.12 -6.45 10.95
CA GLU A 155 -13.57 -6.20 10.99
C GLU A 155 -13.99 -5.00 10.12
N SER A 156 -13.18 -3.92 10.07
CA SER A 156 -13.45 -2.78 9.17
C SER A 156 -13.52 -3.19 7.71
N VAL A 157 -12.62 -4.06 7.25
CA VAL A 157 -12.61 -4.53 5.86
C VAL A 157 -13.76 -5.48 5.60
N GLU A 158 -14.12 -6.35 6.56
CA GLU A 158 -15.30 -7.23 6.45
C GLU A 158 -16.60 -6.42 6.32
N VAL A 159 -16.77 -5.39 7.14
CA VAL A 159 -17.90 -4.47 7.06
C VAL A 159 -17.93 -3.73 5.73
N ALA A 160 -16.78 -3.20 5.28
CA ALA A 160 -16.70 -2.48 4.00
C ALA A 160 -17.08 -3.39 2.82
N ARG A 161 -16.54 -4.62 2.76
CA ARG A 161 -16.89 -5.62 1.74
C ARG A 161 -18.38 -5.97 1.78
N GLY A 162 -18.97 -6.10 2.99
CA GLY A 162 -20.39 -6.34 3.14
C GLY A 162 -21.25 -5.19 2.61
N LEU A 163 -20.83 -3.95 2.87
CA LEU A 163 -21.50 -2.76 2.37
C LEU A 163 -21.36 -2.59 0.85
N TRP A 164 -20.24 -2.95 0.25
CA TRP A 164 -20.06 -2.92 -1.20
C TRP A 164 -20.91 -3.96 -1.94
N ASP A 165 -21.33 -5.00 -1.25
CA ASP A 165 -22.26 -6.00 -1.76
C ASP A 165 -23.74 -5.70 -1.43
N SER A 166 -24.07 -4.49 -0.95
CA SER A 166 -25.47 -4.09 -0.61
C SER A 166 -26.43 -4.21 -1.79
N TYR A 167 -25.95 -4.17 -3.02
CA TYR A 167 -26.75 -4.34 -4.22
C TYR A 167 -26.12 -5.39 -5.12
N GLU A 168 -26.98 -6.25 -5.67
CA GLU A 168 -26.57 -7.17 -6.73
C GLU A 168 -26.41 -6.44 -8.07
N ASP A 169 -25.68 -7.04 -9.01
CA ASP A 169 -25.57 -6.52 -10.36
C ASP A 169 -26.96 -6.35 -10.99
N GLY A 170 -27.19 -5.21 -11.66
CA GLY A 170 -28.46 -4.90 -12.28
C GLY A 170 -29.59 -4.49 -11.31
N ALA A 171 -29.29 -4.18 -10.03
CA ALA A 171 -30.29 -3.67 -9.09
C ALA A 171 -30.90 -2.32 -9.51
N PHE A 172 -30.22 -1.57 -10.37
CA PHE A 172 -30.68 -0.26 -10.88
C PHE A 172 -30.91 -0.30 -12.40
N PRO A 173 -32.02 -0.88 -12.90
CA PRO A 173 -32.31 -0.94 -14.33
C PRO A 173 -32.49 0.45 -14.96
N ARG A 174 -32.97 1.44 -14.22
CA ARG A 174 -33.26 2.81 -14.71
C ARG A 174 -34.07 2.79 -16.01
N ASP A 175 -35.03 1.87 -16.07
CA ASP A 175 -35.89 1.68 -17.24
C ASP A 175 -36.88 2.85 -17.37
N THR A 176 -36.62 3.69 -18.36
CA THR A 176 -37.45 4.87 -18.64
C THR A 176 -38.78 4.55 -19.32
N GLU A 177 -38.91 3.32 -19.91
CA GLU A 177 -40.17 2.90 -20.56
C GLU A 177 -41.17 2.40 -19.53
N THR A 178 -40.70 1.60 -18.56
CA THR A 178 -41.57 1.05 -17.50
C THR A 178 -41.61 1.92 -16.25
N GLY A 179 -40.71 2.91 -16.12
CA GLY A 179 -40.55 3.76 -14.95
C GLY A 179 -39.89 3.06 -13.75
N VAL A 180 -39.29 1.89 -13.95
CA VAL A 180 -38.59 1.16 -12.89
C VAL A 180 -37.17 1.68 -12.74
N PHE A 181 -36.89 2.43 -11.68
CA PHE A 181 -35.58 2.95 -11.37
C PHE A 181 -34.70 1.91 -10.66
N PHE A 182 -35.30 1.16 -9.74
CA PHE A 182 -34.60 0.28 -8.80
C PHE A 182 -35.41 -1.00 -8.53
N ASP A 183 -34.73 -2.12 -8.42
CA ASP A 183 -35.31 -3.43 -8.03
C ASP A 183 -35.02 -3.70 -6.55
N PRO A 184 -36.00 -3.55 -5.64
CA PRO A 184 -35.79 -3.77 -4.20
C PRO A 184 -35.42 -5.21 -3.83
N SER A 185 -35.72 -6.20 -4.68
CA SER A 185 -35.38 -7.60 -4.40
C SER A 185 -33.87 -7.88 -4.47
N ARG A 186 -33.11 -6.95 -5.06
CA ARG A 186 -31.65 -7.02 -5.21
C ARG A 186 -30.90 -6.13 -4.22
N GLN A 187 -31.58 -5.57 -3.21
CA GLN A 187 -30.98 -4.81 -2.12
C GLN A 187 -30.88 -5.66 -0.87
N HIS A 188 -29.73 -5.57 -0.20
CA HIS A 188 -29.46 -6.34 1.01
C HIS A 188 -28.93 -5.43 2.11
N THR A 189 -29.53 -5.53 3.30
CA THR A 189 -29.07 -4.87 4.51
C THR A 189 -27.98 -5.70 5.15
N LEU A 190 -26.89 -5.07 5.59
CA LEU A 190 -25.74 -5.78 6.15
C LEU A 190 -26.01 -6.34 7.56
N ASP A 191 -26.63 -5.53 8.43
CA ASP A 191 -26.94 -5.84 9.84
C ASP A 191 -25.76 -6.40 10.64
N HIS A 192 -24.56 -5.88 10.40
CA HIS A 192 -23.34 -6.33 11.06
C HIS A 192 -23.36 -5.98 12.55
N LYS A 193 -23.02 -6.97 13.40
CA LYS A 193 -22.77 -6.81 14.82
C LYS A 193 -21.52 -7.63 15.19
N GLY A 194 -20.40 -6.95 15.30
CA GLY A 194 -19.11 -7.54 15.63
C GLY A 194 -18.57 -7.09 16.97
N GLU A 195 -17.32 -7.36 17.21
CA GLU A 195 -16.61 -6.99 18.44
C GLU A 195 -16.36 -5.48 18.51
N TYR A 196 -16.04 -4.85 17.38
CA TYR A 196 -15.63 -3.45 17.33
C TYR A 196 -16.67 -2.52 16.69
N PHE A 197 -17.55 -3.06 15.86
CA PHE A 197 -18.49 -2.24 15.08
C PHE A 197 -19.89 -2.82 15.04
N SER A 198 -20.87 -1.92 14.95
CA SER A 198 -22.27 -2.27 14.67
C SER A 198 -22.75 -1.39 13.53
N VAL A 199 -23.02 -1.99 12.37
CA VAL A 199 -23.34 -1.26 11.15
C VAL A 199 -24.54 -1.90 10.44
N VAL A 200 -25.64 -1.17 10.36
CA VAL A 200 -26.87 -1.67 9.76
C VAL A 200 -26.76 -1.74 8.23
N GLY A 201 -26.30 -0.69 7.56
CA GLY A 201 -26.38 -0.59 6.11
C GLY A 201 -27.82 -0.34 5.63
N PRO A 202 -28.14 -0.54 4.34
CA PRO A 202 -27.21 -0.78 3.23
C PRO A 202 -26.38 0.45 2.88
N LEU A 203 -25.37 0.28 2.04
CA LEU A 203 -24.70 1.43 1.41
C LEU A 203 -25.64 2.08 0.41
N ASN A 204 -25.56 3.39 0.20
CA ASN A 204 -26.39 4.14 -0.74
C ASN A 204 -25.74 4.35 -2.12
N LEU A 205 -24.96 3.37 -2.58
CA LEU A 205 -24.34 3.35 -3.90
C LEU A 205 -24.50 1.96 -4.50
N GLU A 206 -24.80 1.90 -5.79
CA GLU A 206 -24.86 0.65 -6.56
C GLU A 206 -23.50 -0.01 -6.69
N ARG A 207 -23.48 -1.24 -7.18
CA ARG A 207 -22.24 -2.01 -7.37
C ARG A 207 -21.34 -1.35 -8.42
N SER A 208 -20.05 -1.23 -8.10
CA SER A 208 -19.06 -0.60 -8.98
C SER A 208 -18.58 -1.54 -10.09
N PRO A 209 -17.96 -1.01 -11.17
CA PRO A 209 -17.48 -1.83 -12.29
C PRO A 209 -16.46 -2.90 -11.92
N GLN A 210 -15.64 -2.70 -10.87
CA GLN A 210 -14.70 -3.74 -10.37
C GLN A 210 -15.24 -4.54 -9.18
N GLY A 211 -16.53 -4.36 -8.85
CA GLY A 211 -17.19 -5.01 -7.72
C GLY A 211 -16.79 -4.44 -6.38
N GLN A 212 -15.52 -4.51 -6.04
CA GLN A 212 -14.95 -4.00 -4.79
C GLN A 212 -13.61 -3.34 -5.06
N PRO A 213 -13.29 -2.18 -4.42
CA PRO A 213 -11.97 -1.59 -4.44
C PRO A 213 -10.86 -2.60 -4.09
N VAL A 214 -9.71 -2.48 -4.74
CA VAL A 214 -8.56 -3.36 -4.47
C VAL A 214 -7.99 -3.05 -3.09
N ILE A 215 -7.77 -4.08 -2.28
CA ILE A 215 -7.21 -3.93 -0.93
C ILE A 215 -5.70 -4.09 -0.96
N PHE A 216 -5.01 -3.01 -0.61
CA PHE A 216 -3.58 -3.00 -0.32
C PHE A 216 -3.37 -3.08 1.19
N GLN A 217 -2.26 -3.65 1.62
CA GLN A 217 -1.85 -3.67 3.02
C GLN A 217 -0.32 -3.60 3.10
N ALA A 218 0.20 -2.97 4.15
CA ALA A 218 1.62 -2.88 4.43
C ALA A 218 1.89 -3.30 5.88
N GLY A 219 2.49 -4.46 6.09
CA GLY A 219 2.83 -4.93 7.44
C GLY A 219 3.76 -6.13 7.41
N ASP A 220 4.92 -5.98 8.06
CA ASP A 220 5.96 -6.99 8.11
C ASP A 220 5.96 -7.79 9.42
N SER A 221 5.22 -7.35 10.44
CA SER A 221 5.01 -8.11 11.66
C SER A 221 4.25 -9.40 11.40
N ASP A 222 4.25 -10.30 12.37
CA ASP A 222 3.48 -11.55 12.27
C ASP A 222 1.99 -11.27 12.09
N GLU A 223 1.45 -10.35 12.89
CA GLU A 223 0.05 -9.89 12.82
C GLU A 223 -0.22 -9.11 11.51
N GLY A 224 0.75 -8.30 11.04
CA GLY A 224 0.66 -7.58 9.77
C GLY A 224 0.57 -8.54 8.58
N ARG A 225 1.41 -9.58 8.56
CA ARG A 225 1.36 -10.64 7.54
C ARG A 225 0.07 -11.46 7.63
N ASP A 226 -0.41 -11.71 8.86
CA ASP A 226 -1.67 -12.44 9.04
C ASP A 226 -2.87 -11.63 8.56
N LEU A 227 -2.92 -10.34 8.87
CA LEU A 227 -3.92 -9.40 8.33
C LEU A 227 -3.81 -9.33 6.79
N GLY A 228 -2.62 -9.11 6.24
CA GLY A 228 -2.38 -9.07 4.79
C GLY A 228 -2.86 -10.33 4.08
N ALA A 229 -2.56 -11.50 4.64
CA ALA A 229 -3.03 -12.79 4.14
C ALA A 229 -4.55 -12.95 4.23
N SER A 230 -5.20 -12.33 5.22
CA SER A 230 -6.66 -12.38 5.39
C SER A 230 -7.41 -11.49 4.40
N ILE A 231 -6.93 -10.26 4.19
CA ILE A 231 -7.72 -9.24 3.48
C ILE A 231 -7.07 -8.72 2.20
N GLY A 232 -5.72 -8.77 2.07
CA GLY A 232 -4.98 -8.04 1.04
C GLY A 232 -5.06 -8.70 -0.34
N ASP A 233 -5.29 -7.91 -1.36
CA ASP A 233 -5.14 -8.29 -2.76
C ASP A 233 -3.70 -7.99 -3.24
N ALA A 234 -3.08 -6.92 -2.67
CA ALA A 234 -1.68 -6.57 -2.91
C ALA A 234 -0.99 -6.14 -1.62
N ILE A 235 0.24 -6.60 -1.41
CA ILE A 235 0.98 -6.36 -0.17
C ILE A 235 2.24 -5.56 -0.48
N PHE A 236 2.32 -4.39 0.15
CA PHE A 236 3.52 -3.56 0.13
C PHE A 236 4.51 -4.04 1.18
N THR A 237 5.77 -4.18 0.81
CA THR A 237 6.84 -4.62 1.70
C THR A 237 8.18 -4.00 1.30
N HIS A 238 9.24 -4.35 2.00
CA HIS A 238 10.63 -4.04 1.69
C HIS A 238 11.48 -5.30 1.79
N ALA A 239 12.40 -5.48 0.87
CA ALA A 239 13.41 -6.55 0.93
C ALA A 239 14.76 -6.01 0.46
N GLN A 240 15.83 -6.45 1.11
CA GLN A 240 17.21 -6.07 0.78
C GLN A 240 17.88 -7.10 -0.14
N THR A 241 17.38 -8.34 -0.14
CA THR A 241 17.89 -9.42 -0.98
C THR A 241 16.74 -10.20 -1.61
N LEU A 242 17.04 -10.87 -2.73
CA LEU A 242 16.06 -11.72 -3.42
C LEU A 242 15.55 -12.83 -2.51
N GLU A 243 16.43 -13.43 -1.71
CA GLU A 243 16.09 -14.52 -0.78
C GLU A 243 15.09 -14.05 0.29
N GLN A 244 15.28 -12.83 0.82
CA GLN A 244 14.32 -12.23 1.76
C GLN A 244 12.95 -12.00 1.10
N ALA A 245 12.94 -11.49 -0.13
CA ALA A 245 11.72 -11.27 -0.90
C ALA A 245 10.97 -12.57 -1.17
N GLN A 246 11.69 -13.63 -1.58
CA GLN A 246 11.15 -14.97 -1.81
C GLN A 246 10.55 -15.57 -0.53
N ALA A 247 11.28 -15.47 0.59
CA ALA A 247 10.82 -15.96 1.89
C ALA A 247 9.57 -15.23 2.36
N PHE A 248 9.49 -13.91 2.18
CA PHE A 248 8.30 -13.12 2.50
C PHE A 248 7.10 -13.54 1.65
N ARG A 249 7.28 -13.62 0.32
CA ARG A 249 6.22 -14.03 -0.62
C ARG A 249 5.67 -15.42 -0.28
N THR A 250 6.55 -16.39 -0.06
CA THR A 250 6.16 -17.75 0.32
C THR A 250 5.37 -17.77 1.63
N ASN A 251 5.89 -17.12 2.68
CA ASN A 251 5.21 -17.05 3.98
C ASN A 251 3.80 -16.46 3.87
N LEU A 252 3.64 -15.38 3.11
CA LEU A 252 2.35 -14.70 2.98
C LEU A 252 1.34 -15.53 2.18
N ARG A 253 1.77 -16.15 1.09
CA ARG A 253 0.93 -17.03 0.26
C ARG A 253 0.50 -18.29 1.00
N ASP A 254 1.39 -18.89 1.79
CA ASP A 254 1.06 -20.04 2.65
C ASP A 254 0.02 -19.66 3.71
N ARG A 255 0.09 -18.45 4.28
CA ARG A 255 -0.93 -17.94 5.20
C ARG A 255 -2.28 -17.75 4.49
N ALA A 256 -2.28 -17.17 3.29
CA ALA A 256 -3.50 -16.97 2.50
C ALA A 256 -4.16 -18.31 2.16
N ALA A 257 -3.38 -19.31 1.73
CA ALA A 257 -3.88 -20.66 1.46
C ALA A 257 -4.51 -21.32 2.70
N ARG A 258 -3.87 -21.20 3.88
CA ARG A 258 -4.45 -21.70 5.14
C ARG A 258 -5.76 -21.02 5.54
N LYS A 259 -6.00 -19.81 5.04
CA LYS A 259 -7.25 -19.05 5.23
C LYS A 259 -8.28 -19.30 4.11
N GLY A 260 -8.03 -20.27 3.23
CA GLY A 260 -8.94 -20.64 2.13
C GLY A 260 -8.92 -19.66 0.95
N ARG A 261 -7.94 -18.73 0.87
CA ARG A 261 -7.78 -17.82 -0.25
C ARG A 261 -6.85 -18.40 -1.31
N ASN A 262 -7.08 -18.03 -2.57
CA ASN A 262 -6.16 -18.37 -3.65
C ASN A 262 -4.83 -17.59 -3.45
N PRO A 263 -3.68 -18.28 -3.21
CA PRO A 263 -2.41 -17.61 -2.97
C PRO A 263 -1.88 -16.83 -4.18
N GLU A 264 -2.29 -17.17 -5.40
CA GLU A 264 -1.89 -16.45 -6.61
C GLU A 264 -2.59 -15.08 -6.76
N GLU A 265 -3.67 -14.85 -6.04
CA GLU A 265 -4.39 -13.56 -5.96
C GLU A 265 -3.85 -12.63 -4.88
N VAL A 266 -2.74 -13.01 -4.21
CA VAL A 266 -2.03 -12.16 -3.26
C VAL A 266 -0.74 -11.67 -3.92
N LEU A 267 -0.78 -10.45 -4.45
CA LEU A 267 0.34 -9.83 -5.14
C LEU A 267 1.34 -9.22 -4.15
N ILE A 268 2.62 -9.43 -4.36
CA ILE A 268 3.69 -8.80 -3.57
C ILE A 268 4.27 -7.65 -4.39
N VAL A 269 4.15 -6.42 -3.87
CA VAL A 269 4.49 -5.17 -4.58
C VAL A 269 5.38 -4.30 -3.68
N PRO A 270 6.68 -4.63 -3.51
CA PRO A 270 7.57 -3.86 -2.67
C PRO A 270 7.81 -2.44 -3.20
N GLY A 271 8.13 -1.53 -2.27
CA GLY A 271 8.77 -0.26 -2.61
C GLY A 271 10.23 -0.48 -2.96
N ILE A 272 10.66 0.01 -4.13
CA ILE A 272 12.06 0.01 -4.54
C ILE A 272 12.55 1.43 -4.84
N PHE A 273 13.85 1.64 -4.73
CA PHE A 273 14.51 2.91 -5.00
C PHE A 273 15.59 2.71 -6.06
N PRO A 274 15.24 2.72 -7.36
CA PRO A 274 16.24 2.63 -8.42
C PRO A 274 17.12 3.88 -8.41
N ILE A 275 18.44 3.69 -8.44
CA ILE A 275 19.43 4.76 -8.59
C ILE A 275 20.12 4.55 -9.92
N ILE A 276 19.81 5.42 -10.88
CA ILE A 276 20.19 5.25 -12.28
C ILE A 276 21.15 6.37 -12.70
N ALA A 277 22.23 6.01 -13.38
CA ALA A 277 23.13 6.93 -14.06
C ALA A 277 23.56 6.31 -15.40
N ASP A 278 24.39 7.01 -16.17
CA ASP A 278 24.81 6.52 -17.48
C ASP A 278 25.75 5.31 -17.36
N THR A 279 26.51 5.23 -16.27
CA THR A 279 27.39 4.09 -15.92
C THR A 279 27.11 3.57 -14.52
N ASP A 280 27.56 2.33 -14.24
CA ASP A 280 27.42 1.73 -12.91
C ASP A 280 28.27 2.46 -11.86
N GLU A 281 29.45 3.02 -12.26
CA GLU A 281 30.31 3.82 -11.40
C GLU A 281 29.62 5.12 -10.97
N GLU A 282 29.03 5.83 -11.91
CA GLU A 282 28.30 7.08 -11.65
C GLU A 282 27.07 6.83 -10.77
N ALA A 283 26.34 5.74 -11.00
CA ALA A 283 25.21 5.35 -10.16
C ALA A 283 25.61 5.07 -8.70
N ARG A 284 26.75 4.38 -8.48
CA ARG A 284 27.30 4.14 -7.14
C ARG A 284 27.78 5.43 -6.48
N ALA A 285 28.40 6.35 -7.23
CA ALA A 285 28.81 7.66 -6.71
C ALA A 285 27.56 8.48 -6.29
N LYS A 286 26.48 8.43 -7.07
CA LYS A 286 25.20 9.06 -6.76
C LYS A 286 24.58 8.44 -5.51
N GLU A 287 24.58 7.11 -5.35
CA GLU A 287 24.13 6.42 -4.14
C GLU A 287 24.89 6.91 -2.90
N GLN A 288 26.23 6.97 -2.99
CA GLN A 288 27.05 7.48 -1.89
C GLN A 288 26.72 8.91 -1.51
N ALA A 289 26.48 9.79 -2.50
CA ALA A 289 26.08 11.17 -2.27
C ALA A 289 24.71 11.27 -1.55
N ILE A 290 23.74 10.43 -1.95
CA ILE A 290 22.42 10.38 -1.30
C ILE A 290 22.55 9.94 0.17
N HIS A 291 23.34 8.90 0.45
CA HIS A 291 23.57 8.43 1.82
C HIS A 291 24.36 9.42 2.68
N GLY A 292 25.33 10.11 2.09
CA GLY A 292 26.09 11.13 2.79
C GLY A 292 25.34 12.43 3.09
N ALA A 293 24.17 12.62 2.51
CA ALA A 293 23.37 13.84 2.69
C ALA A 293 22.59 13.90 4.01
N LYS A 294 22.46 12.78 4.73
CA LYS A 294 21.75 12.73 6.02
C LYS A 294 22.72 12.95 7.17
N SER A 295 22.46 13.98 7.98
CA SER A 295 23.30 14.23 9.15
C SER A 295 23.04 13.21 10.27
N PHE A 296 24.06 13.04 11.14
CA PHE A 296 23.95 12.16 12.31
C PHE A 296 22.84 12.61 13.26
N GLU A 297 22.72 13.91 13.52
CA GLU A 297 21.70 14.51 14.40
C GLU A 297 20.29 14.18 13.87
N ARG A 298 20.10 14.28 12.56
CA ARG A 298 18.81 13.94 11.93
C ARG A 298 18.51 12.46 12.06
N ALA A 299 19.50 11.59 11.88
CA ALA A 299 19.33 10.14 12.04
C ALA A 299 19.02 9.76 13.49
N LEU A 300 19.65 10.44 14.45
CA LEU A 300 19.40 10.28 15.89
C LEU A 300 17.94 10.67 16.25
N ALA A 301 17.47 11.80 15.74
CA ALA A 301 16.08 12.23 15.96
C ALA A 301 15.07 11.24 15.35
N GLU A 302 15.31 10.77 14.12
CA GLU A 302 14.45 9.80 13.46
C GLU A 302 14.46 8.41 14.10
N LEU A 303 15.56 8.03 14.79
CA LEU A 303 15.61 6.82 15.60
C LEU A 303 14.53 6.80 16.69
N GLY A 304 14.11 7.97 17.17
CA GLY A 304 13.03 8.08 18.16
C GLY A 304 11.67 7.60 17.70
N ARG A 305 11.39 7.67 16.41
CA ARG A 305 10.04 7.38 15.86
C ARG A 305 9.53 5.96 16.19
N PRO A 306 10.29 4.87 15.97
CA PRO A 306 9.85 3.53 16.37
C PRO A 306 9.55 3.39 17.87
N PHE A 307 10.16 4.22 18.69
CA PHE A 307 10.03 4.27 20.14
C PHE A 307 9.04 5.35 20.62
N GLY A 308 8.06 5.72 19.82
CA GLY A 308 7.06 6.72 20.17
C GLY A 308 7.57 8.15 20.16
N TRP A 309 8.53 8.47 19.30
CA TRP A 309 9.22 9.77 19.21
C TRP A 309 10.07 10.07 20.45
N HIS A 310 10.66 9.01 21.04
CA HIS A 310 11.56 9.14 22.17
C HIS A 310 12.82 9.96 21.81
N ASP A 311 13.19 10.90 22.66
CA ASP A 311 14.38 11.71 22.48
C ASP A 311 15.64 10.94 22.91
N PHE A 312 16.43 10.50 21.93
CA PHE A 312 17.70 9.83 22.18
C PHE A 312 18.88 10.78 22.42
N SER A 313 18.72 12.10 22.24
CA SER A 313 19.79 13.07 22.47
C SER A 313 20.17 13.19 23.94
N GLN A 314 19.33 12.76 24.86
CA GLN A 314 19.56 12.75 26.30
C GLN A 314 20.56 11.68 26.79
N TYR A 315 20.93 10.73 25.91
CA TYR A 315 21.84 9.64 26.28
C TYR A 315 23.26 9.88 25.77
N ASP A 316 24.26 9.32 26.49
CA ASP A 316 25.64 9.29 26.00
C ASP A 316 25.73 8.42 24.76
N LEU A 317 26.22 9.00 23.68
CA LEU A 317 26.34 8.33 22.37
C LEU A 317 27.26 7.11 22.39
N ASP A 318 28.26 7.12 23.25
CA ASP A 318 29.28 6.07 23.35
C ASP A 318 28.97 5.03 24.43
N ALA A 319 27.84 5.23 25.17
CA ALA A 319 27.27 4.22 26.06
C ALA A 319 26.52 3.13 25.28
N PRO A 320 26.35 1.92 25.86
CA PRO A 320 25.48 0.88 25.29
C PRO A 320 24.09 1.40 24.96
N PHE A 321 23.48 0.87 23.88
CA PHE A 321 22.11 1.28 23.50
C PHE A 321 21.14 1.15 24.69
N PRO A 322 20.38 2.18 25.03
CA PRO A 322 19.54 2.19 26.23
C PRO A 322 18.41 1.14 26.17
N ASP A 323 17.95 0.71 27.35
CA ASP A 323 16.81 -0.20 27.47
C ASP A 323 15.49 0.55 27.35
N VAL A 324 15.03 0.71 26.12
CA VAL A 324 13.81 1.47 25.76
C VAL A 324 12.80 0.59 25.00
N ALA A 325 12.93 -0.73 25.06
CA ALA A 325 12.09 -1.65 24.31
C ALA A 325 10.57 -1.44 24.53
N SER A 326 10.18 -1.17 25.78
CA SER A 326 8.77 -0.95 26.15
C SER A 326 8.14 0.31 25.49
N LEU A 327 8.95 1.29 25.09
CA LEU A 327 8.46 2.50 24.42
C LEU A 327 7.92 2.21 23.02
N GLY A 328 8.40 1.13 22.38
CA GLY A 328 7.95 0.70 21.06
C GLY A 328 6.61 -0.07 21.05
N GLU A 329 6.14 -0.56 22.20
CA GLU A 329 4.97 -1.45 22.28
C GLU A 329 3.69 -0.86 21.68
N ARG A 330 3.47 0.44 21.83
CA ARG A 330 2.31 1.16 21.30
C ARG A 330 2.59 1.90 19.97
N SER A 331 3.81 1.79 19.44
CA SER A 331 4.25 2.47 18.21
C SER A 331 4.60 1.45 17.11
N PHE A 332 5.75 1.59 16.47
CA PHE A 332 6.25 0.66 15.44
C PHE A 332 6.99 -0.52 16.10
N ARG A 333 6.27 -1.32 16.87
CA ARG A 333 6.79 -2.39 17.73
C ARG A 333 7.82 -3.28 17.02
N THR A 334 7.50 -3.78 15.84
CA THR A 334 8.40 -4.68 15.10
C THR A 334 9.76 -4.04 14.79
N GLN A 335 9.75 -2.76 14.42
CA GLN A 335 10.98 -2.01 14.14
C GLN A 335 11.76 -1.74 15.41
N ALA A 336 11.10 -1.31 16.48
CA ALA A 336 11.72 -1.07 17.79
C ALA A 336 12.36 -2.34 18.34
N ASP A 337 11.66 -3.47 18.28
CA ASP A 337 12.16 -4.78 18.70
C ASP A 337 13.36 -5.25 17.85
N ALA A 338 13.33 -5.03 16.55
CA ALA A 338 14.44 -5.39 15.67
C ALA A 338 15.69 -4.57 15.98
N ILE A 339 15.56 -3.25 16.18
CA ILE A 339 16.66 -2.35 16.57
C ILE A 339 17.24 -2.80 17.90
N THR A 340 16.38 -2.99 18.90
CA THR A 340 16.81 -3.36 20.26
C THR A 340 17.51 -4.73 20.28
N ARG A 341 16.96 -5.72 19.59
CA ARG A 341 17.60 -7.06 19.49
C ARG A 341 18.95 -7.00 18.82
N ASN A 342 19.07 -6.26 17.70
CA ASN A 342 20.34 -6.09 17.00
C ASN A 342 21.38 -5.39 17.88
N ALA A 343 20.99 -4.31 18.57
CA ALA A 343 21.86 -3.57 19.47
C ALA A 343 22.38 -4.46 20.61
N ARG A 344 21.50 -5.23 21.25
CA ARG A 344 21.89 -6.15 22.33
C ARG A 344 22.75 -7.32 21.86
N ALA A 345 22.37 -7.95 20.74
CA ALA A 345 23.12 -9.12 20.21
C ALA A 345 24.55 -8.77 19.82
N ASN A 346 24.80 -7.54 19.38
CA ASN A 346 26.12 -7.06 18.93
C ASN A 346 26.78 -6.09 19.90
N ASN A 347 26.22 -5.87 21.10
CA ASN A 347 26.73 -4.94 22.12
C ASN A 347 26.99 -3.53 21.55
N LEU A 348 26.07 -3.01 20.71
CA LEU A 348 26.24 -1.74 20.04
C LEU A 348 26.03 -0.56 21.00
N THR A 349 26.81 0.50 20.81
CA THR A 349 26.56 1.82 21.41
C THR A 349 25.42 2.51 20.66
N LEU A 350 24.84 3.57 21.29
CA LEU A 350 23.84 4.39 20.62
C LEU A 350 24.38 4.98 19.31
N ARG A 351 25.62 5.47 19.30
CA ARG A 351 26.32 5.95 18.09
C ARG A 351 26.31 4.91 16.98
N GLN A 352 26.72 3.68 17.30
CA GLN A 352 26.78 2.59 16.34
C GLN A 352 25.42 2.19 15.80
N VAL A 353 24.36 2.26 16.62
CA VAL A 353 22.99 2.01 16.13
C VAL A 353 22.57 3.08 15.12
N VAL A 354 22.87 4.36 15.38
CA VAL A 354 22.57 5.45 14.43
C VAL A 354 23.38 5.30 13.14
N GLU A 355 24.67 4.99 13.23
CA GLU A 355 25.55 4.76 12.07
C GLU A 355 25.08 3.56 11.24
N HIS A 356 24.64 2.47 11.89
CA HIS A 356 24.00 1.34 11.19
C HIS A 356 22.77 1.77 10.43
N GLN A 357 21.93 2.64 10.98
CA GLN A 357 20.75 3.14 10.26
C GLN A 357 21.11 4.04 9.08
N LEU A 358 22.18 4.82 9.19
CA LEU A 358 22.68 5.62 8.08
C LEU A 358 23.26 4.76 6.94
N SER A 359 23.84 3.60 7.27
CA SER A 359 24.48 2.68 6.31
C SER A 359 23.55 1.57 5.78
N ALA A 360 22.41 1.32 6.43
CA ALA A 360 21.60 0.11 6.24
C ALA A 360 20.73 0.09 4.96
N HIS A 361 20.60 1.20 4.24
CA HIS A 361 19.65 1.31 3.14
C HIS A 361 20.33 1.37 1.77
N ARG A 362 21.11 0.35 1.44
CA ARG A 362 21.61 0.21 0.06
C ARG A 362 20.51 -0.38 -0.82
N SER A 363 20.24 0.29 -1.95
CA SER A 363 19.31 -0.24 -2.94
C SER A 363 19.99 -1.37 -3.72
N PRO A 364 19.35 -2.53 -3.93
CA PRO A 364 19.85 -3.52 -4.87
C PRO A 364 19.72 -3.07 -6.34
N PHE A 365 18.99 -1.99 -6.62
CA PHE A 365 18.68 -1.50 -7.96
C PHE A 365 19.51 -0.25 -8.30
N VAL A 366 20.85 -0.38 -8.32
CA VAL A 366 21.81 0.71 -8.58
C VAL A 366 22.66 0.35 -9.79
N GLY A 367 22.71 1.23 -10.78
CA GLY A 367 23.55 1.02 -11.97
C GLY A 367 23.06 1.78 -13.20
N SER A 368 23.62 1.41 -14.34
CA SER A 368 23.15 1.84 -15.66
C SER A 368 21.71 1.35 -15.91
N PRO A 369 20.98 1.91 -16.86
CA PRO A 369 19.64 1.45 -17.22
C PRO A 369 19.56 -0.06 -17.48
N LEU A 370 20.58 -0.62 -18.13
CA LEU A 370 20.65 -2.04 -18.41
C LEU A 370 20.86 -2.87 -17.14
N THR A 371 21.73 -2.44 -16.23
CA THR A 371 21.98 -3.11 -14.95
C THR A 371 20.74 -3.13 -14.09
N VAL A 372 20.03 -1.99 -13.99
CA VAL A 372 18.78 -1.89 -13.21
C VAL A 372 17.68 -2.76 -13.83
N ALA A 373 17.52 -2.75 -15.15
CA ALA A 373 16.55 -3.59 -15.84
C ALA A 373 16.84 -5.10 -15.63
N ASN A 374 18.10 -5.51 -15.71
CA ASN A 374 18.52 -6.90 -15.46
C ASN A 374 18.18 -7.32 -14.02
N GLU A 375 18.44 -6.45 -13.05
CA GLU A 375 18.19 -6.77 -11.64
C GLU A 375 16.69 -6.86 -11.34
N ILE A 376 15.87 -5.94 -11.86
CA ILE A 376 14.41 -6.01 -11.75
C ILE A 376 13.88 -7.31 -12.36
N GLN A 377 14.31 -7.65 -13.57
CA GLN A 377 13.91 -8.89 -14.24
C GLN A 377 14.34 -10.12 -13.44
N ARG A 378 15.58 -10.16 -12.94
CA ARG A 378 16.11 -11.26 -12.12
C ARG A 378 15.24 -11.50 -10.88
N TRP A 379 14.85 -10.45 -10.18
CA TRP A 379 13.99 -10.57 -9.00
C TRP A 379 12.57 -11.02 -9.35
N PHE A 380 12.02 -10.48 -10.42
CA PHE A 380 10.68 -10.84 -10.89
C PHE A 380 10.61 -12.31 -11.32
N GLU A 381 11.51 -12.76 -12.18
CA GLU A 381 11.59 -14.15 -12.65
C GLU A 381 11.94 -15.11 -11.53
N GLY A 382 12.81 -14.69 -10.61
CA GLY A 382 13.18 -15.42 -9.40
C GLY A 382 12.05 -15.51 -8.36
N GLY A 383 10.89 -14.90 -8.60
CA GLY A 383 9.76 -14.98 -7.68
C GLY A 383 9.89 -14.11 -6.42
N GLY A 384 10.70 -13.06 -6.46
CA GLY A 384 10.83 -12.11 -5.35
C GLY A 384 9.60 -11.21 -5.18
N PHE A 385 8.95 -10.86 -6.27
CA PHE A 385 7.75 -10.00 -6.25
C PHE A 385 6.86 -10.22 -7.49
N ASP A 386 5.65 -9.65 -7.46
CA ASP A 386 4.68 -9.64 -8.56
C ASP A 386 4.59 -8.25 -9.21
N GLY A 387 5.03 -7.22 -8.52
CA GLY A 387 5.12 -5.84 -8.96
C GLY A 387 6.17 -5.07 -8.18
N ILE A 388 6.36 -3.81 -8.52
CA ILE A 388 7.23 -2.86 -7.82
C ILE A 388 6.53 -1.52 -7.69
N SER A 389 6.78 -0.80 -6.60
CA SER A 389 6.36 0.60 -6.44
C SER A 389 7.59 1.49 -6.37
N ILE A 390 7.63 2.54 -7.19
CA ILE A 390 8.75 3.50 -7.22
C ILE A 390 8.26 4.91 -6.85
N SER A 391 9.15 5.68 -6.24
CA SER A 391 8.90 7.08 -5.92
C SER A 391 9.11 7.97 -7.15
N VAL A 392 8.20 8.92 -7.39
CA VAL A 392 8.25 9.85 -8.54
C VAL A 392 8.48 11.29 -8.09
N ASN A 393 9.25 11.48 -7.02
CA ASN A 393 9.44 12.79 -6.39
C ASN A 393 10.24 13.76 -7.28
N ALA A 394 11.31 13.29 -7.94
CA ALA A 394 12.09 14.09 -8.87
C ALA A 394 11.70 13.70 -10.30
N PRO A 395 11.11 14.63 -11.08
CA PRO A 395 10.65 14.33 -12.45
C PRO A 395 11.74 13.77 -13.37
N SER A 396 12.96 14.29 -13.31
CA SER A 396 14.07 13.79 -14.12
C SER A 396 14.46 12.35 -13.78
N GLU A 397 14.40 11.98 -12.49
CA GLU A 397 14.69 10.60 -12.05
C GLU A 397 13.59 9.63 -12.52
N PHE A 398 12.34 10.07 -12.45
CA PHE A 398 11.23 9.29 -12.96
C PHE A 398 11.29 9.15 -14.50
N ALA A 399 11.60 10.23 -15.21
CA ALA A 399 11.82 10.20 -16.66
C ALA A 399 12.95 9.24 -17.03
N ARG A 400 14.08 9.27 -16.31
CA ARG A 400 15.19 8.32 -16.55
C ARG A 400 14.74 6.85 -16.41
N PHE A 401 13.94 6.53 -15.42
CA PHE A 401 13.38 5.19 -15.30
C PHE A 401 12.41 4.84 -16.44
N THR A 402 11.49 5.73 -16.76
CA THR A 402 10.44 5.47 -17.77
C THR A 402 10.97 5.47 -19.20
N GLU A 403 12.00 6.25 -19.50
CA GLU A 403 12.57 6.41 -20.85
C GLU A 403 13.75 5.47 -21.12
N GLN A 404 14.47 5.02 -20.09
CA GLN A 404 15.69 4.24 -20.28
C GLN A 404 15.59 2.79 -19.73
N VAL A 405 14.86 2.56 -18.62
CA VAL A 405 14.72 1.22 -18.04
C VAL A 405 13.48 0.50 -18.57
N LEU A 406 12.31 1.17 -18.57
CA LEU A 406 11.07 0.54 -19.01
C LEU A 406 11.08 0.04 -20.45
N PRO A 407 11.68 0.71 -21.45
CA PRO A 407 11.76 0.19 -22.81
C PRO A 407 12.49 -1.17 -22.87
N ILE A 408 13.57 -1.36 -22.09
CA ILE A 408 14.28 -2.62 -22.00
C ILE A 408 13.39 -3.73 -21.45
N LEU A 409 12.65 -3.44 -20.37
CA LEU A 409 11.73 -4.39 -19.76
C LEU A 409 10.53 -4.70 -20.68
N ARG A 410 10.04 -3.74 -21.46
CA ARG A 410 8.97 -3.94 -22.46
C ARG A 410 9.43 -4.83 -23.62
N GLU A 411 10.59 -4.55 -24.19
CA GLU A 411 11.17 -5.37 -25.28
C GLU A 411 11.30 -6.83 -24.86
N ARG A 412 11.61 -7.08 -23.57
CA ARG A 412 11.72 -8.41 -22.99
C ARG A 412 10.37 -9.03 -22.56
N GLY A 413 9.26 -8.32 -22.70
CA GLY A 413 7.94 -8.77 -22.28
C GLY A 413 7.76 -8.87 -20.75
N VAL A 414 8.62 -8.23 -19.96
CA VAL A 414 8.55 -8.23 -18.48
C VAL A 414 7.42 -7.33 -17.98
N VAL A 415 7.24 -6.16 -18.62
CA VAL A 415 6.16 -5.21 -18.32
C VAL A 415 5.21 -5.09 -19.51
N ARG A 416 3.97 -4.65 -19.25
CA ARG A 416 2.95 -4.44 -20.28
C ARG A 416 3.34 -3.34 -21.28
N SER A 417 2.81 -3.45 -22.49
CA SER A 417 2.92 -2.41 -23.51
C SER A 417 1.71 -1.46 -23.52
N ASP A 418 0.53 -1.97 -23.13
CA ASP A 418 -0.69 -1.17 -22.99
C ASP A 418 -1.63 -1.76 -21.91
N TYR A 419 -2.65 -0.99 -21.52
CA TYR A 419 -3.68 -1.46 -20.59
C TYR A 419 -4.59 -2.50 -21.24
N GLU A 420 -4.91 -3.55 -20.51
CA GLU A 420 -5.77 -4.66 -20.96
C GLU A 420 -7.18 -4.56 -20.36
N SER A 421 -7.37 -3.70 -19.37
CA SER A 421 -8.62 -3.49 -18.67
C SER A 421 -8.83 -2.00 -18.34
N SER A 422 -10.09 -1.60 -18.17
CA SER A 422 -10.46 -0.28 -17.68
C SER A 422 -10.44 -0.17 -16.16
N THR A 423 -10.33 -1.30 -15.44
CA THR A 423 -10.38 -1.34 -13.97
C THR A 423 -9.01 -1.62 -13.37
N LEU A 424 -8.77 -1.17 -12.13
CA LEU A 424 -7.54 -1.48 -11.42
C LEU A 424 -7.40 -3.00 -11.18
N ARG A 425 -8.48 -3.64 -10.76
CA ARG A 425 -8.49 -5.09 -10.50
C ARG A 425 -8.13 -5.89 -11.75
N GLY A 426 -8.73 -5.56 -12.89
CA GLY A 426 -8.41 -6.20 -14.17
C GLY A 426 -6.98 -5.97 -14.62
N ASN A 427 -6.44 -4.74 -14.50
CA ASN A 427 -5.05 -4.43 -14.84
C ASN A 427 -4.05 -5.15 -13.91
N LEU A 428 -4.42 -5.42 -12.67
CA LEU A 428 -3.60 -6.23 -11.76
C LEU A 428 -3.72 -7.75 -12.03
N GLY A 429 -4.65 -8.18 -12.90
CA GLY A 429 -4.92 -9.60 -13.16
C GLY A 429 -5.68 -10.30 -12.05
N LEU A 430 -6.41 -9.52 -11.25
CA LEU A 430 -7.24 -10.01 -10.16
C LEU A 430 -8.69 -10.23 -10.64
N PRO A 431 -9.39 -11.25 -10.15
CA PRO A 431 -10.81 -11.45 -10.49
C PRO A 431 -11.67 -10.35 -9.89
N ILE A 432 -12.78 -10.03 -10.55
CA ILE A 432 -13.84 -9.23 -9.95
C ILE A 432 -14.56 -10.12 -8.93
N PRO A 433 -14.62 -9.75 -7.63
CA PRO A 433 -15.32 -10.57 -6.64
C PRO A 433 -16.81 -10.67 -7.01
N GLU A 434 -17.37 -11.86 -6.95
CA GLU A 434 -18.79 -12.05 -7.10
C GLU A 434 -19.56 -11.45 -5.91
N ASN A 435 -20.78 -10.96 -6.15
CA ASN A 435 -21.63 -10.48 -5.07
C ASN A 435 -22.07 -11.65 -4.20
N ARG A 436 -21.84 -11.56 -2.87
CA ARG A 436 -22.13 -12.64 -1.91
C ARG A 436 -23.59 -13.11 -1.92
N HIS A 437 -24.52 -12.20 -2.21
CA HIS A 437 -25.95 -12.51 -2.22
C HIS A 437 -26.35 -13.18 -3.54
N THR A 438 -25.74 -12.82 -4.67
CA THR A 438 -25.90 -13.52 -5.94
C THR A 438 -25.42 -14.97 -5.81
N VAL A 439 -24.22 -15.16 -5.28
CA VAL A 439 -23.66 -16.52 -5.03
C VAL A 439 -24.58 -17.35 -4.12
N ALA A 440 -25.03 -16.75 -3.01
CA ALA A 440 -25.93 -17.46 -2.08
C ALA A 440 -27.26 -17.86 -2.75
N ARG A 441 -27.82 -16.99 -3.60
CA ARG A 441 -29.06 -17.28 -4.34
C ARG A 441 -28.86 -18.40 -5.38
N GLU A 442 -27.75 -18.40 -6.10
CA GLU A 442 -27.42 -19.42 -7.09
C GLU A 442 -27.25 -20.80 -6.46
N HIS A 443 -26.51 -20.88 -5.35
CA HIS A 443 -26.39 -22.13 -4.59
C HIS A 443 -27.72 -22.65 -4.02
N ALA A 444 -28.63 -21.74 -3.63
CA ALA A 444 -29.96 -22.12 -3.14
C ALA A 444 -30.87 -22.62 -4.28
N ALA A 445 -30.60 -22.24 -5.52
CA ALA A 445 -31.36 -22.67 -6.71
C ALA A 445 -30.83 -23.99 -7.32
N GLU A 446 -29.64 -24.46 -6.95
CA GLU A 446 -29.13 -25.77 -7.39
C GLU A 446 -29.98 -26.86 -6.78
N PRO A 447 -30.59 -27.80 -7.61
CA PRO A 447 -31.37 -28.88 -7.07
C PRO A 447 -30.47 -29.81 -6.25
N THR A 448 -30.85 -30.01 -4.99
CA THR A 448 -30.20 -31.02 -4.13
C THR A 448 -30.33 -32.37 -4.88
N THR A 449 -29.23 -32.87 -5.42
CA THR A 449 -29.20 -34.24 -5.98
C THR A 449 -29.40 -35.20 -4.80
N ALA A 450 -30.66 -35.56 -4.57
CA ALA A 450 -31.00 -36.62 -3.62
C ALA A 450 -30.27 -37.90 -4.06
N GLU A 451 -29.42 -38.43 -3.19
CA GLU A 451 -28.92 -39.82 -3.34
C GLU A 451 -30.09 -40.74 -3.57
N PRO A 452 -30.06 -41.62 -4.60
CA PRO A 452 -31.09 -42.63 -4.74
C PRO A 452 -31.05 -43.54 -3.51
N ALA A 453 -32.15 -43.56 -2.75
CA ALA A 453 -32.35 -44.50 -1.66
C ALA A 453 -32.06 -45.91 -2.16
N LEU A 454 -31.02 -46.55 -1.68
CA LEU A 454 -30.76 -47.96 -1.87
C LEU A 454 -31.95 -48.71 -1.27
N ALA A 455 -32.84 -49.18 -2.18
CA ALA A 455 -33.87 -50.13 -1.83
C ALA A 455 -33.18 -51.46 -1.52
N SER A 456 -33.32 -51.91 -0.30
CA SER A 456 -32.96 -53.23 0.23
C SER A 456 -33.84 -54.34 -0.34
#